data_db6064623d1bfac0c1652d111d2398ef
#
_entry.id   db6064623d1bfac0c1652d111d2398ef
#
_cell.length_a   1.000
_cell.length_b   1.000
_cell.length_c   1.000
_cell.angle_alpha   90.00
_cell.angle_beta   90.00
_cell.angle_gamma   90.00
#
_symmetry.space_group_name_H-M   'P 1'
#
loop_
_entity.id
_entity.type
_entity.pdbx_description
1 polymer ?
#
loop_
_entity_poly.entity_id
_entity_poly.type
_entity_poly.pdbx_seq_one_letter_code
_entity_poly.pdbx_strand_id
1 'polypeptide(L)'
;MLVKWGASSDTGTLRVQNEDSFLAQEKIFVVADGMGGHNAGEVASAMAIKMLAEAQTNGIADASQLAKVIEQINHSIFQAAANQTDQRGMGTTLAVLALTPNQTTNEVSAAVANIGDSRTYLFRNDEFRQVSVDHSYVQDLVSEGLITREEARTHARRNIVTRALGIEPSVAVDTWTLPLITGDRYILCSDGLVDEVTDEVIEKCVKQKIDPQKVADQLVSIANTNGGRDNITVIVVDVIADGAKSAASSSVAPTTAR
;
A
#
# COMPACT_ATOMS: atom_id res chain seq x y z
N MET A 1 6.96 -1.86 -21.82
CA MET A 1 5.85 -1.15 -21.13
C MET A 1 6.46 -0.27 -20.07
N LEU A 2 6.05 0.98 -19.99
CA LEU A 2 6.55 1.98 -19.05
C LEU A 2 5.48 2.30 -18.02
N VAL A 3 5.89 2.82 -16.86
CA VAL A 3 4.98 3.35 -15.85
C VAL A 3 5.32 4.80 -15.53
N LYS A 4 4.31 5.56 -15.17
CA LYS A 4 4.43 6.89 -14.59
C LYS A 4 3.72 6.89 -13.25
N TRP A 5 4.30 7.50 -12.24
CA TRP A 5 3.74 7.46 -10.90
C TRP A 5 3.84 8.79 -10.18
N GLY A 6 3.07 8.91 -9.13
CA GLY A 6 3.14 9.96 -8.13
C GLY A 6 2.84 9.39 -6.76
N ALA A 7 3.41 9.99 -5.73
CA ALA A 7 3.19 9.59 -4.36
C ALA A 7 3.05 10.83 -3.47
N SER A 8 2.18 10.73 -2.47
CA SER A 8 1.96 11.76 -1.46
C SER A 8 1.74 11.10 -0.11
N SER A 9 2.38 11.64 0.92
CA SER A 9 2.23 11.16 2.30
C SER A 9 2.16 12.35 3.24
N ASP A 10 1.26 12.29 4.21
CA ASP A 10 1.01 13.35 5.18
C ASP A 10 0.73 12.76 6.56
N THR A 11 1.15 13.46 7.60
CA THR A 11 0.95 13.04 8.98
C THR A 11 -0.53 13.07 9.41
N GLY A 12 -1.35 13.77 8.63
CA GLY A 12 -2.72 14.08 9.04
C GLY A 12 -2.78 15.26 10.01
N THR A 13 -3.97 15.50 10.55
CA THR A 13 -4.23 16.67 11.40
C THR A 13 -4.14 16.36 12.91
N LEU A 14 -4.22 15.10 13.31
CA LEU A 14 -4.27 14.66 14.71
C LEU A 14 -3.02 13.93 15.18
N ARG A 15 -2.29 13.27 14.28
CA ARG A 15 -1.07 12.54 14.64
C ARG A 15 0.12 13.49 14.77
N VAL A 16 1.07 13.15 15.63
CA VAL A 16 2.31 13.93 15.83
C VAL A 16 3.41 13.45 14.89
N GLN A 17 3.39 12.15 14.57
CA GLN A 17 4.39 11.49 13.72
C GLN A 17 3.70 10.76 12.58
N ASN A 18 4.43 10.58 11.50
CA ASN A 18 4.01 9.76 10.39
C ASN A 18 4.67 8.39 10.53
N GLU A 19 3.90 7.36 10.90
CA GLU A 19 4.35 5.97 11.00
C GLU A 19 4.17 5.21 9.68
N ASP A 20 3.53 5.83 8.68
CA ASP A 20 3.50 5.33 7.31
C ASP A 20 4.88 5.41 6.67
N SER A 21 5.22 4.41 5.90
CA SER A 21 6.38 4.40 5.01
C SER A 21 5.98 3.94 3.61
N PHE A 22 6.64 4.44 2.58
CA PHE A 22 6.34 4.03 1.21
C PHE A 22 7.59 3.91 0.34
N LEU A 23 7.46 3.13 -0.74
CA LEU A 23 8.44 2.99 -1.81
C LEU A 23 7.74 3.19 -3.15
N ALA A 24 8.24 4.10 -3.97
CA ALA A 24 7.75 4.30 -5.34
C ALA A 24 8.93 4.32 -6.30
N GLN A 25 9.17 3.19 -6.94
CA GLN A 25 10.25 2.98 -7.91
C GLN A 25 9.70 2.29 -9.17
N GLU A 26 10.42 2.38 -10.29
CA GLU A 26 9.96 1.94 -11.61
C GLU A 26 9.33 0.54 -11.67
N LYS A 27 9.72 -0.36 -10.78
CA LYS A 27 9.26 -1.76 -10.81
C LYS A 27 8.56 -2.21 -9.53
N ILE A 28 8.51 -1.35 -8.50
CA ILE A 28 7.87 -1.71 -7.23
C ILE A 28 7.29 -0.48 -6.54
N PHE A 29 6.09 -0.62 -6.04
CA PHE A 29 5.33 0.37 -5.31
C PHE A 29 4.80 -0.26 -4.04
N VAL A 30 5.01 0.39 -2.90
CA VAL A 30 4.70 -0.17 -1.59
C VAL A 30 4.16 0.92 -0.68
N VAL A 31 3.09 0.62 0.04
CA VAL A 31 2.62 1.36 1.20
C VAL A 31 2.67 0.44 2.41
N ALA A 32 3.22 0.92 3.50
CA ALA A 32 3.35 0.23 4.78
C ALA A 32 2.89 1.18 5.88
N ASP A 33 1.78 0.85 6.55
CA ASP A 33 1.22 1.59 7.66
C ASP A 33 1.72 0.95 8.96
N GLY A 34 2.52 1.72 9.70
CA GLY A 34 3.18 1.27 10.91
C GLY A 34 2.26 1.33 12.12
N MET A 35 2.23 0.25 12.90
CA MET A 35 1.45 0.18 14.12
C MET A 35 2.30 -0.23 15.31
N GLY A 36 2.07 0.38 16.48
CA GLY A 36 2.77 0.08 17.72
C GLY A 36 2.78 1.26 18.69
N GLY A 37 3.23 1.01 19.92
CA GLY A 37 3.42 2.08 20.90
C GLY A 37 4.81 2.71 20.79
N HIS A 38 4.95 4.00 21.17
CA HIS A 38 6.26 4.68 21.31
C HIS A 38 7.16 4.65 20.06
N ASN A 39 6.66 5.05 18.90
CA ASN A 39 7.38 5.11 17.61
C ASN A 39 7.78 3.73 17.05
N ALA A 40 7.25 2.65 17.58
CA ALA A 40 7.61 1.31 17.12
C ALA A 40 6.99 1.00 15.73
N GLY A 41 5.87 1.63 15.38
CA GLY A 41 5.23 1.52 14.06
C GLY A 41 6.12 2.05 12.93
N GLU A 42 6.72 3.23 13.11
CA GLU A 42 7.67 3.82 12.14
C GLU A 42 8.85 2.87 11.86
N VAL A 43 9.37 2.20 12.89
CA VAL A 43 10.48 1.24 12.73
C VAL A 43 10.03 0.04 11.89
N ALA A 44 8.86 -0.51 12.15
CA ALA A 44 8.34 -1.68 11.44
C ALA A 44 8.07 -1.37 9.96
N SER A 45 7.40 -0.26 9.66
CA SER A 45 7.10 0.17 8.29
C SER A 45 8.39 0.48 7.52
N ALA A 46 9.34 1.21 8.12
CA ALA A 46 10.63 1.51 7.49
C ALA A 46 11.47 0.25 7.22
N MET A 47 11.46 -0.74 8.13
CA MET A 47 12.12 -2.03 7.90
C MET A 47 11.52 -2.76 6.70
N ALA A 48 10.19 -2.82 6.59
CA ALA A 48 9.52 -3.47 5.47
C ALA A 48 9.90 -2.81 4.13
N ILE A 49 9.87 -1.49 4.05
CA ILE A 49 10.26 -0.72 2.87
C ILE A 49 11.71 -0.98 2.48
N LYS A 50 12.64 -0.91 3.43
CA LYS A 50 14.07 -1.13 3.18
C LYS A 50 14.33 -2.53 2.60
N MET A 51 13.77 -3.56 3.23
CA MET A 51 13.98 -4.95 2.80
C MET A 51 13.36 -5.23 1.42
N LEU A 52 12.20 -4.63 1.09
CA LEU A 52 11.61 -4.74 -0.25
C LEU A 52 12.44 -4.02 -1.31
N ALA A 53 13.00 -2.86 -1.00
CA ALA A 53 13.91 -2.15 -1.92
C ALA A 53 15.17 -2.99 -2.22
N GLU A 54 15.75 -3.63 -1.20
CA GLU A 54 16.90 -4.54 -1.35
C GLU A 54 16.54 -5.78 -2.18
N ALA A 55 15.38 -6.40 -1.90
CA ALA A 55 14.90 -7.56 -2.65
C ALA A 55 14.64 -7.21 -4.14
N GLN A 56 14.07 -6.04 -4.42
CA GLN A 56 13.84 -5.57 -5.79
C GLN A 56 15.15 -5.38 -6.56
N THR A 57 16.23 -4.95 -5.91
CA THR A 57 17.56 -4.83 -6.54
C THR A 57 18.05 -6.18 -7.05
N ASN A 58 17.72 -7.27 -6.37
CA ASN A 58 18.03 -8.64 -6.78
C ASN A 58 17.04 -9.19 -7.82
N GLY A 59 15.94 -8.49 -8.06
CA GLY A 59 14.84 -8.85 -8.96
C GLY A 59 13.83 -9.77 -8.30
N ILE A 60 12.55 -9.40 -8.41
CA ILE A 60 11.40 -10.23 -8.00
C ILE A 60 10.81 -10.86 -9.26
N ALA A 61 10.85 -12.19 -9.35
CA ALA A 61 10.49 -12.91 -10.56
C ALA A 61 8.95 -13.06 -10.73
N ASP A 62 8.22 -13.22 -9.61
CA ASP A 62 6.77 -13.47 -9.63
C ASP A 62 6.14 -13.22 -8.25
N ALA A 63 4.82 -13.38 -8.17
CA ALA A 63 4.05 -13.21 -6.93
C ALA A 63 4.45 -14.21 -5.84
N SER A 64 4.86 -15.43 -6.20
CA SER A 64 5.29 -16.44 -5.23
C SER A 64 6.62 -16.05 -4.58
N GLN A 65 7.57 -15.52 -5.36
CA GLN A 65 8.81 -15.00 -4.81
C GLN A 65 8.55 -13.74 -3.96
N LEU A 66 7.66 -12.86 -4.40
CA LEU A 66 7.24 -11.69 -3.61
C LEU A 66 6.69 -12.13 -2.24
N ALA A 67 5.81 -13.14 -2.19
CA ALA A 67 5.29 -13.67 -0.93
C ALA A 67 6.41 -14.16 0.00
N LYS A 68 7.37 -14.93 -0.52
CA LYS A 68 8.52 -15.40 0.27
C LYS A 68 9.39 -14.28 0.83
N VAL A 69 9.58 -13.22 0.05
CA VAL A 69 10.29 -12.01 0.53
C VAL A 69 9.51 -11.37 1.68
N ILE A 70 8.20 -11.25 1.56
CA ILE A 70 7.34 -10.67 2.61
C ILE A 70 7.33 -11.54 3.87
N GLU A 71 7.33 -12.87 3.74
CA GLU A 71 7.48 -13.79 4.90
C GLU A 71 8.82 -13.59 5.61
N GLN A 72 9.91 -13.37 4.88
CA GLN A 72 11.23 -13.06 5.46
C GLN A 72 11.22 -11.70 6.18
N ILE A 73 10.55 -10.70 5.61
CA ILE A 73 10.35 -9.40 6.24
C ILE A 73 9.59 -9.56 7.56
N ASN A 74 8.48 -10.31 7.55
CA ASN A 74 7.72 -10.62 8.76
C ASN A 74 8.61 -11.20 9.85
N HIS A 75 9.39 -12.22 9.51
CA HIS A 75 10.30 -12.86 10.46
C HIS A 75 11.32 -11.86 11.05
N SER A 76 11.86 -10.97 10.22
CA SER A 76 12.84 -9.97 10.65
C SER A 76 12.22 -8.94 11.59
N ILE A 77 11.01 -8.43 11.30
CA ILE A 77 10.29 -7.49 12.16
C ILE A 77 9.91 -8.18 13.48
N PHE A 78 9.37 -9.41 13.42
CA PHE A 78 9.02 -10.19 14.61
C PHE A 78 10.22 -10.42 15.54
N GLN A 79 11.38 -10.75 14.98
CA GLN A 79 12.61 -10.92 15.77
C GLN A 79 13.10 -9.60 16.37
N ALA A 80 13.04 -8.49 15.63
CA ALA A 80 13.41 -7.17 16.14
C ALA A 80 12.50 -6.76 17.31
N ALA A 81 11.18 -6.95 17.18
CA ALA A 81 10.19 -6.71 18.24
C ALA A 81 10.43 -7.56 19.50
N ALA A 82 10.90 -8.80 19.35
CA ALA A 82 11.20 -9.68 20.46
C ALA A 82 12.48 -9.31 21.22
N ASN A 83 13.46 -8.73 20.52
CA ASN A 83 14.80 -8.45 21.06
C ASN A 83 14.92 -7.06 21.71
N GLN A 84 14.00 -6.12 21.44
CA GLN A 84 14.04 -4.75 21.94
C GLN A 84 12.76 -4.43 22.69
N THR A 85 12.90 -4.04 23.97
CA THR A 85 11.75 -3.83 24.88
C THR A 85 10.85 -2.67 24.43
N ASP A 86 11.43 -1.64 23.83
CA ASP A 86 10.77 -0.45 23.30
C ASP A 86 10.07 -0.69 21.94
N GLN A 87 10.37 -1.81 21.29
CA GLN A 87 9.78 -2.21 20.01
C GLN A 87 8.77 -3.37 20.15
N ARG A 88 8.44 -3.75 21.37
CA ARG A 88 7.47 -4.84 21.62
C ARG A 88 6.11 -4.53 21.00
N GLY A 89 5.61 -5.48 20.20
CA GLY A 89 4.31 -5.35 19.55
C GLY A 89 4.30 -4.39 18.37
N MET A 90 5.48 -3.99 17.86
CA MET A 90 5.54 -3.28 16.59
C MET A 90 5.09 -4.18 15.46
N GLY A 91 4.39 -3.59 14.52
CA GLY A 91 3.96 -4.25 13.30
C GLY A 91 3.73 -3.25 12.18
N THR A 92 3.40 -3.75 11.02
CA THR A 92 3.02 -2.89 9.90
C THR A 92 2.09 -3.64 8.95
N THR A 93 1.20 -2.90 8.30
CA THR A 93 0.51 -3.39 7.11
C THR A 93 1.47 -3.44 5.93
N LEU A 94 1.03 -3.99 4.82
CA LEU A 94 1.80 -3.94 3.57
C LEU A 94 0.89 -4.10 2.37
N ALA A 95 0.81 -3.07 1.52
CA ALA A 95 0.23 -3.13 0.18
C ALA A 95 1.35 -2.98 -0.85
N VAL A 96 1.50 -3.96 -1.75
CA VAL A 96 2.58 -4.01 -2.75
C VAL A 96 2.03 -4.19 -4.15
N LEU A 97 2.58 -3.43 -5.09
CA LEU A 97 2.49 -3.65 -6.53
C LEU A 97 3.90 -3.82 -7.09
N ALA A 98 4.26 -5.01 -7.53
CA ALA A 98 5.53 -5.29 -8.20
C ALA A 98 5.30 -5.61 -9.68
N LEU A 99 6.11 -5.02 -10.56
CA LEU A 99 6.12 -5.32 -11.99
C LEU A 99 7.10 -6.46 -12.25
N THR A 100 6.57 -7.63 -12.56
CA THR A 100 7.34 -8.86 -12.70
C THR A 100 7.30 -9.38 -14.14
N PRO A 101 8.38 -10.01 -14.63
CA PRO A 101 8.33 -10.66 -15.94
C PRO A 101 7.37 -11.85 -15.89
N ASN A 102 6.49 -11.95 -16.88
CA ASN A 102 5.71 -13.15 -17.09
C ASN A 102 6.60 -14.19 -17.79
N GLN A 103 6.96 -15.24 -17.06
CA GLN A 103 7.89 -16.27 -17.56
C GLN A 103 7.35 -17.08 -18.76
N THR A 104 6.03 -17.04 -18.99
CA THR A 104 5.38 -17.80 -20.08
C THR A 104 5.23 -16.97 -21.34
N THR A 105 4.85 -15.68 -21.23
CA THR A 105 4.53 -14.81 -22.37
C THR A 105 5.63 -13.81 -22.69
N ASN A 106 6.67 -13.70 -21.85
CA ASN A 106 7.71 -12.66 -21.91
C ASN A 106 7.15 -11.22 -21.78
N GLU A 107 5.91 -11.08 -21.34
CA GLU A 107 5.25 -9.82 -21.02
C GLU A 107 5.49 -9.43 -19.56
N VAL A 108 5.14 -8.22 -19.18
CA VAL A 108 5.18 -7.78 -17.78
C VAL A 108 3.81 -8.00 -17.14
N SER A 109 3.80 -8.55 -15.93
CA SER A 109 2.62 -8.72 -15.10
C SER A 109 2.70 -7.83 -13.86
N ALA A 110 1.55 -7.52 -13.30
CA ALA A 110 1.43 -6.91 -11.98
C ALA A 110 1.26 -8.01 -10.93
N ALA A 111 2.26 -8.18 -10.06
CA ALA A 111 2.14 -8.97 -8.85
C ALA A 111 1.71 -8.04 -7.71
N VAL A 112 0.52 -8.27 -7.17
CA VAL A 112 -0.02 -7.54 -6.01
C VAL A 112 0.10 -8.43 -4.79
N ALA A 113 0.52 -7.87 -3.66
CA ALA A 113 0.51 -8.55 -2.37
C ALA A 113 -0.11 -7.66 -1.30
N ASN A 114 -0.80 -8.26 -0.32
CA ASN A 114 -1.42 -7.52 0.78
C ASN A 114 -1.30 -8.25 2.11
N ILE A 115 -1.02 -7.47 3.15
CA ILE A 115 -1.16 -7.82 4.56
C ILE A 115 -1.69 -6.59 5.29
N GLY A 116 -2.76 -6.74 6.08
CA GLY A 116 -3.42 -5.64 6.77
C GLY A 116 -4.55 -5.04 5.95
N ASP A 117 -4.91 -3.82 6.27
CA ASP A 117 -6.04 -3.06 5.73
C ASP A 117 -5.64 -1.85 4.88
N SER A 118 -4.33 -1.67 4.62
CA SER A 118 -3.86 -0.89 3.48
C SER A 118 -4.35 -1.52 2.18
N ARG A 119 -4.69 -0.72 1.19
CA ARG A 119 -5.40 -1.20 0.00
C ARG A 119 -4.67 -0.98 -1.30
N THR A 120 -4.92 -1.87 -2.26
CA THR A 120 -4.58 -1.70 -3.67
C THR A 120 -5.85 -1.71 -4.50
N TYR A 121 -6.05 -0.65 -5.30
CA TYR A 121 -7.14 -0.52 -6.26
C TYR A 121 -6.61 -0.56 -7.68
N LEU A 122 -7.47 -0.95 -8.62
CA LEU A 122 -7.25 -0.90 -10.07
C LEU A 122 -8.40 -0.17 -10.75
N PHE A 123 -8.06 0.84 -11.54
CA PHE A 123 -8.95 1.46 -12.52
C PHE A 123 -8.54 1.00 -13.92
N ARG A 124 -9.46 0.32 -14.60
CA ARG A 124 -9.29 -0.26 -15.93
C ARG A 124 -10.60 -0.21 -16.70
N ASN A 125 -10.59 0.29 -17.95
CA ASN A 125 -11.79 0.33 -18.82
C ASN A 125 -13.01 0.96 -18.14
N ASP A 126 -12.82 2.10 -17.46
CA ASP A 126 -13.83 2.83 -16.70
C ASP A 126 -14.42 2.08 -15.48
N GLU A 127 -13.88 0.92 -15.13
CA GLU A 127 -14.21 0.20 -13.90
C GLU A 127 -13.16 0.47 -12.82
N PHE A 128 -13.62 0.82 -11.62
CA PHE A 128 -12.81 1.00 -10.42
C PHE A 128 -13.12 -0.12 -9.44
N ARG A 129 -12.10 -0.83 -8.99
CA ARG A 129 -12.26 -1.91 -8.02
C ARG A 129 -11.08 -2.05 -7.07
N GLN A 130 -11.36 -2.47 -5.85
CA GLN A 130 -10.34 -2.93 -4.93
C GLN A 130 -9.81 -4.30 -5.41
N VAL A 131 -8.49 -4.44 -5.47
CA VAL A 131 -7.79 -5.70 -5.82
C VAL A 131 -7.50 -6.50 -4.56
N SER A 132 -6.98 -5.86 -3.53
CA SER A 132 -6.70 -6.46 -2.23
C SER A 132 -7.98 -6.74 -1.44
N VAL A 133 -7.87 -7.58 -0.43
CA VAL A 133 -8.92 -7.80 0.58
C VAL A 133 -8.33 -7.39 1.92
N ASP A 134 -9.03 -6.55 2.66
CA ASP A 134 -8.54 -6.06 3.95
C ASP A 134 -8.49 -7.20 4.98
N HIS A 135 -7.42 -7.27 5.75
CA HIS A 135 -7.36 -8.14 6.93
C HIS A 135 -7.79 -7.34 8.16
N SER A 136 -9.10 -7.12 8.27
CA SER A 136 -9.71 -6.39 9.37
C SER A 136 -10.95 -7.12 9.90
N TYR A 137 -11.26 -6.89 11.18
CA TYR A 137 -12.43 -7.47 11.83
C TYR A 137 -13.74 -7.17 11.08
N VAL A 138 -13.88 -5.96 10.56
CA VAL A 138 -15.10 -5.57 9.83
C VAL A 138 -15.17 -6.20 8.45
N GLN A 139 -14.04 -6.43 7.79
CA GLN A 139 -14.01 -7.16 6.53
C GLN A 139 -14.39 -8.63 6.71
N ASP A 140 -13.99 -9.26 7.81
CA ASP A 140 -14.42 -10.62 8.16
C ASP A 140 -15.95 -10.66 8.31
N LEU A 141 -16.55 -9.71 9.04
CA LEU A 141 -18.02 -9.60 9.16
C LEU A 141 -18.73 -9.38 7.82
N VAL A 142 -18.16 -8.56 6.95
CA VAL A 142 -18.69 -8.35 5.58
C VAL A 142 -18.64 -9.63 4.77
N SER A 143 -17.51 -10.36 4.84
CA SER A 143 -17.31 -11.62 4.10
C SER A 143 -18.26 -12.72 4.57
N GLU A 144 -18.63 -12.73 5.85
CA GLU A 144 -19.64 -13.63 6.44
C GLU A 144 -21.08 -13.17 6.19
N GLY A 145 -21.27 -12.00 5.57
CA GLY A 145 -22.60 -11.42 5.29
C GLY A 145 -23.33 -10.90 6.54
N LEU A 146 -22.61 -10.65 7.63
CA LEU A 146 -23.17 -10.16 8.90
C LEU A 146 -23.41 -8.66 8.90
N ILE A 147 -22.59 -7.90 8.16
CA ILE A 147 -22.76 -6.47 7.93
C ILE A 147 -22.51 -6.13 6.46
N THR A 148 -23.02 -5.00 6.01
CA THR A 148 -22.70 -4.45 4.68
C THR A 148 -21.36 -3.70 4.70
N ARG A 149 -20.80 -3.42 3.54
CA ARG A 149 -19.59 -2.56 3.41
C ARG A 149 -19.82 -1.16 3.97
N GLU A 150 -21.05 -0.64 3.83
CA GLU A 150 -21.42 0.68 4.33
C GLU A 150 -21.45 0.71 5.86
N GLU A 151 -22.03 -0.33 6.49
CA GLU A 151 -22.03 -0.48 7.94
C GLU A 151 -20.60 -0.67 8.50
N ALA A 152 -19.71 -1.34 7.76
CA ALA A 152 -18.32 -1.54 8.16
C ALA A 152 -17.58 -0.20 8.35
N ARG A 153 -17.82 0.80 7.50
CA ARG A 153 -17.18 2.13 7.59
C ARG A 153 -17.43 2.88 8.89
N THR A 154 -18.57 2.65 9.52
CA THR A 154 -18.98 3.33 10.78
C THR A 154 -18.95 2.41 11.98
N HIS A 155 -18.49 1.18 11.81
CA HIS A 155 -18.47 0.18 12.88
C HIS A 155 -17.48 0.56 13.98
N ALA A 156 -17.84 0.32 15.24
CA ALA A 156 -17.01 0.68 16.40
C ALA A 156 -15.63 -0.02 16.44
N ARG A 157 -15.50 -1.15 15.74
CA ARG A 157 -14.27 -1.95 15.67
C ARG A 157 -13.64 -1.92 14.27
N ARG A 158 -13.88 -0.87 13.46
CA ARG A 158 -13.37 -0.81 12.07
C ARG A 158 -11.84 -0.80 11.98
N ASN A 159 -11.15 -0.25 12.99
CA ASN A 159 -9.69 -0.15 13.02
C ASN A 159 -9.02 -1.39 13.66
N ILE A 160 -9.71 -2.52 13.79
CA ILE A 160 -9.09 -3.75 14.28
C ILE A 160 -8.53 -4.53 13.10
N VAL A 161 -7.21 -4.46 12.95
CA VAL A 161 -6.45 -5.26 11.97
C VAL A 161 -6.31 -6.69 12.50
N THR A 162 -6.63 -7.68 11.66
CA THR A 162 -6.59 -9.11 12.03
C THR A 162 -5.32 -9.81 11.56
N ARG A 163 -4.52 -9.16 10.68
CA ARG A 163 -3.24 -9.68 10.19
C ARG A 163 -2.28 -8.53 9.88
N ALA A 164 -1.07 -8.57 10.46
CA ALA A 164 -0.02 -7.58 10.24
C ALA A 164 1.36 -8.24 10.27
N LEU A 165 2.34 -7.62 9.63
CA LEU A 165 3.74 -8.02 9.73
C LEU A 165 4.29 -7.75 11.13
N GLY A 166 5.12 -8.66 11.64
CA GLY A 166 5.84 -8.52 12.90
C GLY A 166 5.04 -8.90 14.15
N ILE A 167 3.75 -9.21 14.04
CA ILE A 167 2.89 -9.57 15.19
C ILE A 167 3.00 -11.07 15.51
N GLU A 168 3.00 -11.90 14.49
CA GLU A 168 3.10 -13.35 14.64
C GLU A 168 4.37 -13.90 14.00
N PRO A 169 4.92 -15.05 14.45
CA PRO A 169 6.16 -15.59 13.91
C PRO A 169 6.07 -15.98 12.43
N SER A 170 4.89 -16.24 11.92
CA SER A 170 4.60 -16.53 10.53
C SER A 170 3.34 -15.78 10.08
N VAL A 171 3.26 -15.44 8.81
CA VAL A 171 2.13 -14.71 8.24
C VAL A 171 1.73 -15.31 6.89
N ALA A 172 0.44 -15.44 6.64
CA ALA A 172 -0.08 -15.79 5.31
C ALA A 172 -0.18 -14.53 4.46
N VAL A 173 0.52 -14.50 3.33
CA VAL A 173 0.55 -13.37 2.39
C VAL A 173 -0.50 -13.60 1.30
N ASP A 174 -1.45 -12.69 1.17
CA ASP A 174 -2.38 -12.73 0.06
C ASP A 174 -1.74 -12.13 -1.20
N THR A 175 -1.84 -12.84 -2.33
CA THR A 175 -1.22 -12.41 -3.59
C THR A 175 -2.14 -12.58 -4.78
N TRP A 176 -2.03 -11.66 -5.73
CA TRP A 176 -2.72 -11.69 -7.03
C TRP A 176 -1.73 -11.44 -8.16
N THR A 177 -1.91 -12.12 -9.27
CA THR A 177 -1.19 -11.83 -10.51
C THR A 177 -2.18 -11.35 -11.55
N LEU A 178 -1.96 -10.15 -12.06
CA LEU A 178 -2.82 -9.50 -13.05
C LEU A 178 -2.01 -9.20 -14.31
N PRO A 179 -2.63 -9.31 -15.52
CA PRO A 179 -2.00 -8.76 -16.70
C PRO A 179 -1.84 -7.25 -16.55
N LEU A 180 -0.69 -6.72 -16.95
CA LEU A 180 -0.44 -5.28 -16.98
C LEU A 180 -0.88 -4.76 -18.35
N ILE A 181 -1.85 -3.84 -18.37
CA ILE A 181 -2.44 -3.33 -19.61
C ILE A 181 -2.22 -1.82 -19.71
N THR A 182 -1.82 -1.34 -20.88
CA THR A 182 -1.72 0.10 -21.14
C THR A 182 -3.05 0.79 -20.87
N GLY A 183 -3.02 1.85 -20.08
CA GLY A 183 -4.20 2.60 -19.64
C GLY A 183 -4.69 2.21 -18.24
N ASP A 184 -4.13 1.16 -17.64
CA ASP A 184 -4.38 0.86 -16.24
C ASP A 184 -3.87 1.98 -15.33
N ARG A 185 -4.60 2.22 -14.25
CA ARG A 185 -4.16 3.04 -13.12
C ARG A 185 -4.33 2.26 -11.83
N TYR A 186 -3.23 2.03 -11.13
CA TYR A 186 -3.24 1.42 -9.80
C TYR A 186 -3.15 2.51 -8.74
N ILE A 187 -3.81 2.27 -7.61
CA ILE A 187 -3.73 3.13 -6.43
C ILE A 187 -3.39 2.23 -5.24
N LEU A 188 -2.34 2.59 -4.49
CA LEU A 188 -2.02 1.99 -3.21
C LEU A 188 -2.20 3.05 -2.14
N CYS A 189 -2.80 2.70 -1.00
CA CYS A 189 -3.00 3.65 0.08
C CYS A 189 -3.03 2.97 1.45
N SER A 190 -2.68 3.73 2.50
CA SER A 190 -2.96 3.39 3.90
C SER A 190 -4.45 3.60 4.22
N ASP A 191 -4.88 3.12 5.39
CA ASP A 191 -6.27 3.23 5.85
C ASP A 191 -6.70 4.68 6.10
N GLY A 192 -5.76 5.58 6.43
CA GLY A 192 -6.03 7.01 6.59
C GLY A 192 -6.65 7.70 5.37
N LEU A 193 -6.45 7.15 4.16
CA LEU A 193 -7.20 7.62 2.99
C LEU A 193 -8.66 7.14 3.07
N VAL A 194 -8.89 5.85 3.21
CA VAL A 194 -10.21 5.23 3.04
C VAL A 194 -11.12 5.43 4.26
N ASP A 195 -10.57 5.75 5.40
CA ASP A 195 -11.32 6.20 6.58
C ASP A 195 -11.97 7.57 6.38
N GLU A 196 -11.32 8.44 5.61
CA GLU A 196 -11.78 9.81 5.35
C GLU A 196 -12.45 10.01 4.00
N VAL A 197 -12.13 9.15 3.01
CA VAL A 197 -12.57 9.31 1.62
C VAL A 197 -13.29 8.04 1.17
N THR A 198 -14.49 8.19 0.58
CA THR A 198 -15.24 7.03 0.07
C THR A 198 -14.68 6.55 -1.26
N ASP A 199 -14.92 5.28 -1.60
CA ASP A 199 -14.50 4.68 -2.86
C ASP A 199 -15.02 5.46 -4.09
N GLU A 200 -16.24 6.03 -4.02
CA GLU A 200 -16.83 6.84 -5.11
C GLU A 200 -16.05 8.15 -5.31
N VAL A 201 -15.55 8.76 -4.24
CA VAL A 201 -14.73 9.99 -4.32
C VAL A 201 -13.35 9.66 -4.86
N ILE A 202 -12.75 8.55 -4.42
CA ILE A 202 -11.46 8.05 -4.95
C ILE A 202 -11.61 7.79 -6.45
N GLU A 203 -12.64 7.04 -6.87
CA GLU A 203 -12.95 6.75 -8.26
C GLU A 203 -13.08 8.03 -9.10
N LYS A 204 -13.79 9.04 -8.60
CA LYS A 204 -13.97 10.32 -9.27
C LYS A 204 -12.64 11.05 -9.50
N CYS A 205 -11.72 11.02 -8.54
CA CYS A 205 -10.39 11.60 -8.69
C CYS A 205 -9.55 10.82 -9.72
N VAL A 206 -9.60 9.50 -9.66
CA VAL A 206 -8.84 8.59 -10.53
C VAL A 206 -9.26 8.73 -12.00
N LYS A 207 -10.55 8.93 -12.26
CA LYS A 207 -11.12 9.12 -13.61
C LYS A 207 -10.69 10.40 -14.31
N GLN A 208 -10.15 11.39 -13.61
CA GLN A 208 -9.80 12.69 -14.21
C GLN A 208 -8.66 12.61 -15.25
N LYS A 209 -7.94 11.50 -15.37
CA LYS A 209 -6.83 11.27 -16.32
C LYS A 209 -5.73 12.36 -16.27
N ILE A 210 -5.60 13.02 -15.12
CA ILE A 210 -4.52 13.98 -14.85
C ILE A 210 -3.27 13.24 -14.38
N ASP A 211 -2.17 13.98 -14.25
CA ASP A 211 -0.89 13.50 -13.75
C ASP A 211 -1.04 12.69 -12.45
N PRO A 212 -0.43 11.49 -12.32
CA PRO A 212 -0.55 10.65 -11.11
C PRO A 212 -0.13 11.38 -9.83
N GLN A 213 0.89 12.26 -9.88
CA GLN A 213 1.28 13.06 -8.71
C GLN A 213 0.14 13.98 -8.26
N LYS A 214 -0.53 14.64 -9.21
CA LYS A 214 -1.67 15.52 -8.86
C LYS A 214 -2.85 14.75 -8.28
N VAL A 215 -3.08 13.50 -8.71
CA VAL A 215 -4.12 12.65 -8.14
C VAL A 215 -3.77 12.26 -6.71
N ALA A 216 -2.51 11.86 -6.45
CA ALA A 216 -2.05 11.52 -5.11
C ALA A 216 -2.18 12.73 -4.16
N ASP A 217 -1.70 13.90 -4.56
CA ASP A 217 -1.80 15.13 -3.77
C ASP A 217 -3.26 15.53 -3.50
N GLN A 218 -4.13 15.39 -4.50
CA GLN A 218 -5.56 15.69 -4.36
C GLN A 218 -6.24 14.75 -3.35
N LEU A 219 -5.96 13.45 -3.40
CA LEU A 219 -6.54 12.47 -2.49
C LEU A 219 -6.11 12.72 -1.05
N VAL A 220 -4.82 12.97 -0.80
CA VAL A 220 -4.30 13.33 0.54
C VAL A 220 -4.93 14.64 1.03
N SER A 221 -5.06 15.65 0.18
CA SER A 221 -5.70 16.92 0.53
C SER A 221 -7.17 16.76 0.90
N ILE A 222 -7.92 15.91 0.17
CA ILE A 222 -9.33 15.61 0.49
C ILE A 222 -9.42 14.89 1.84
N ALA A 223 -8.58 13.90 2.10
CA ALA A 223 -8.57 13.16 3.35
C ALA A 223 -8.27 14.10 4.55
N ASN A 224 -7.29 14.97 4.43
CA ASN A 224 -7.00 15.99 5.45
C ASN A 224 -8.17 16.95 5.67
N THR A 225 -8.85 17.37 4.61
CA THR A 225 -10.01 18.27 4.69
C THR A 225 -11.20 17.58 5.39
N ASN A 226 -11.36 16.27 5.23
CA ASN A 226 -12.44 15.49 5.83
C ASN A 226 -12.17 15.09 7.29
N GLY A 227 -10.97 15.32 7.79
CA GLY A 227 -10.62 15.05 9.18
C GLY A 227 -9.13 14.81 9.39
N GLY A 228 -8.49 14.06 8.50
CA GLY A 228 -7.07 13.73 8.59
C GLY A 228 -6.71 13.09 9.93
N ARG A 229 -7.52 12.15 10.40
CA ARG A 229 -7.40 11.58 11.76
C ARG A 229 -6.20 10.67 11.92
N ASP A 230 -5.69 10.15 10.81
CA ASP A 230 -4.51 9.29 10.77
C ASP A 230 -3.47 9.76 9.76
N ASN A 231 -2.33 9.06 9.70
CA ASN A 231 -1.33 9.18 8.64
C ASN A 231 -1.97 8.77 7.31
N ILE A 232 -1.67 9.48 6.24
CA ILE A 232 -2.29 9.28 4.93
C ILE A 232 -1.19 9.13 3.90
N THR A 233 -1.10 7.96 3.28
CA THR A 233 -0.15 7.69 2.20
C THR A 233 -0.87 7.17 0.97
N VAL A 234 -0.57 7.76 -0.18
CA VAL A 234 -1.17 7.40 -1.48
C VAL A 234 -0.10 7.31 -2.55
N ILE A 235 -0.08 6.22 -3.31
CA ILE A 235 0.71 6.06 -4.53
C ILE A 235 -0.26 5.84 -5.69
N VAL A 236 -0.07 6.56 -6.78
CA VAL A 236 -0.81 6.37 -8.04
C VAL A 236 0.16 5.97 -9.14
N VAL A 237 -0.13 4.88 -9.85
CA VAL A 237 0.74 4.31 -10.89
C VAL A 237 -0.05 4.14 -12.19
N ASP A 238 0.37 4.84 -13.23
CA ASP A 238 -0.17 4.76 -14.59
C ASP A 238 0.67 3.83 -15.45
N VAL A 239 0.02 2.90 -16.13
CA VAL A 239 0.65 2.04 -17.14
C VAL A 239 0.54 2.72 -18.51
N ILE A 240 1.69 3.09 -19.10
CA ILE A 240 1.78 3.80 -20.35
C ILE A 240 2.43 2.96 -21.45
N ALA A 241 2.12 3.27 -22.73
CA ALA A 241 2.74 2.59 -23.85
C ALA A 241 4.23 2.94 -24.00
N ASP A 242 5.05 1.99 -24.47
CA ASP A 242 6.42 2.29 -24.87
C ASP A 242 6.40 3.34 -26.00
N GLY A 243 7.12 4.45 -25.81
CA GLY A 243 7.22 5.53 -26.78
C GLY A 243 6.71 6.90 -26.31
N ALA A 244 5.97 6.96 -25.20
CA ALA A 244 5.66 8.23 -24.54
C ALA A 244 6.84 8.64 -23.65
N LYS A 245 7.77 9.47 -24.17
CA LYS A 245 8.89 10.01 -23.37
C LYS A 245 8.34 10.76 -22.16
N SER A 246 8.58 10.22 -20.98
CA SER A 246 8.30 10.87 -19.70
C SER A 246 9.19 12.11 -19.55
N ALA A 247 8.58 13.27 -19.33
CA ALA A 247 9.27 14.41 -18.78
C ALA A 247 9.37 14.21 -17.25
N ALA A 248 10.62 14.07 -16.80
CA ALA A 248 11.10 14.18 -15.41
C ALA A 248 10.35 13.41 -14.31
N SER A 249 10.88 12.27 -13.94
CA SER A 249 10.70 11.72 -12.60
C SER A 249 11.71 12.40 -11.66
N SER A 250 11.23 13.23 -10.74
CA SER A 250 12.05 13.64 -9.60
C SER A 250 12.07 12.48 -8.61
N SER A 251 13.24 11.90 -8.40
CA SER A 251 13.48 10.96 -7.30
C SER A 251 13.31 11.69 -5.97
N VAL A 252 12.24 11.42 -5.27
CA VAL A 252 12.09 11.86 -3.87
C VAL A 252 12.89 10.86 -3.02
N ALA A 253 13.98 11.33 -2.45
CA ALA A 253 14.75 10.59 -1.47
C ALA A 253 13.90 10.37 -0.20
N PRO A 254 14.10 9.29 0.56
CA PRO A 254 13.38 9.06 1.80
C PRO A 254 13.66 10.21 2.76
N THR A 255 12.58 10.86 3.22
CA THR A 255 12.67 11.90 4.23
C THR A 255 12.86 11.21 5.58
N THR A 256 14.09 11.15 6.06
CA THR A 256 14.33 10.91 7.49
C THR A 256 14.05 12.21 8.21
N ALA A 257 12.96 12.26 8.98
CA ALA A 257 12.70 13.34 9.92
C ALA A 257 13.83 13.43 10.97
N ARG A 258 14.29 14.64 11.20
CA ARG A 258 15.07 15.00 12.40
C ARG A 258 14.15 15.48 13.50
#